data_754071d52edce2a37de5d3d1ed637a6f
#
_entry.id   754071d52edce2a37de5d3d1ed637a6f
#
_cell.length_a   1.000
_cell.length_b   1.000
_cell.length_c   1.000
_cell.angle_alpha   90.00
_cell.angle_beta   90.00
_cell.angle_gamma   90.00
#
_symmetry.space_group_name_H-M   'P 1'
#
loop_
_entity.id
_entity.type
_entity.pdbx_description
1 polymer ?
#
loop_
_entity_poly.entity_id
_entity_poly.type
_entity_poly.pdbx_seq_one_letter_code
_entity_poly.pdbx_strand_id
1 'polypeptide(L)'
;ASKNTDNKRYVSNDELRSVLLSVGEEFRANILWHLERWSSDTDNIWTKQTLEFFEEVWPKHKTVRTAKISARLCEIALKQKEKFPEICKIIIKLITKVEDEFVHIPEIRKTAKNEEGCDLAKKHPKDYLDLLYAILPEKPEIWPYGAIDVLKEIEESSPDLLKNPKLIELKSRLNDL
;
A
#
# COMPACT_ATOMS: atom_id res chain seq x y z
N ALA A 1 5.86 -47.11 -20.74
CA ALA A 1 5.78 -46.24 -19.59
C ALA A 1 6.17 -44.82 -20.04
N SER A 2 5.14 -44.00 -20.35
CA SER A 2 5.31 -42.60 -20.75
C SER A 2 5.57 -41.77 -19.50
N LYS A 3 6.76 -41.23 -19.34
CA LYS A 3 7.06 -40.20 -18.36
C LYS A 3 6.43 -38.90 -18.85
N ASN A 4 5.26 -38.54 -18.30
CA ASN A 4 4.70 -37.23 -18.41
C ASN A 4 5.56 -36.30 -17.57
N THR A 5 6.59 -35.70 -18.16
CA THR A 5 7.30 -34.58 -17.58
C THR A 5 6.40 -33.37 -17.73
N ASP A 6 5.66 -33.03 -16.65
CA ASP A 6 4.97 -31.74 -16.51
C ASP A 6 6.05 -30.65 -16.66
N ASN A 7 6.19 -30.13 -17.86
CA ASN A 7 6.94 -28.94 -18.17
C ASN A 7 6.17 -27.71 -17.60
N LYS A 8 6.14 -27.59 -16.27
CA LYS A 8 5.75 -26.34 -15.63
C LYS A 8 6.80 -25.29 -16.00
N ARG A 9 6.50 -24.54 -17.03
CA ARG A 9 7.31 -23.38 -17.43
C ARG A 9 7.10 -22.30 -16.35
N TYR A 10 8.07 -22.16 -15.48
CA TYR A 10 8.08 -21.04 -14.53
C TYR A 10 8.47 -19.77 -15.30
N VAL A 11 7.65 -18.73 -15.19
CA VAL A 11 7.98 -17.41 -15.71
C VAL A 11 9.08 -16.82 -14.81
N SER A 12 10.18 -16.39 -15.39
CA SER A 12 11.26 -15.74 -14.64
C SER A 12 10.86 -14.31 -14.20
N ASN A 13 11.54 -13.79 -13.18
CA ASN A 13 11.35 -12.40 -12.73
C ASN A 13 11.61 -11.39 -13.86
N ASP A 14 12.58 -11.66 -14.73
CA ASP A 14 12.91 -10.79 -15.87
C ASP A 14 11.81 -10.81 -16.94
N GLU A 15 11.24 -11.98 -17.25
CA GLU A 15 10.11 -12.09 -18.17
C GLU A 15 8.90 -11.34 -17.61
N LEU A 16 8.57 -11.53 -16.32
CA LEU A 16 7.45 -10.85 -15.68
C LEU A 16 7.67 -9.32 -15.62
N ARG A 17 8.88 -8.88 -15.30
CA ARG A 17 9.25 -7.45 -15.35
C ARG A 17 9.10 -6.88 -16.76
N SER A 18 9.53 -7.61 -17.78
CA SER A 18 9.38 -7.20 -19.18
C SER A 18 7.92 -7.01 -19.57
N VAL A 19 7.04 -7.92 -19.14
CA VAL A 19 5.59 -7.80 -19.33
C VAL A 19 5.06 -6.55 -18.61
N LEU A 20 5.41 -6.35 -17.34
CA LEU A 20 4.96 -5.18 -16.56
C LEU A 20 5.42 -3.86 -17.17
N LEU A 21 6.58 -3.84 -17.84
CA LEU A 21 7.08 -2.66 -18.56
C LEU A 21 6.29 -2.38 -19.82
N SER A 22 5.84 -3.40 -20.52
CA SER A 22 5.17 -3.30 -21.82
C SER A 22 3.67 -2.98 -21.71
N VAL A 23 3.05 -3.25 -20.57
CA VAL A 23 1.60 -3.09 -20.37
C VAL A 23 1.22 -1.75 -19.76
N GLY A 24 -0.03 -1.35 -19.96
CA GLY A 24 -0.61 -0.14 -19.36
C GLY A 24 -0.83 -0.25 -17.84
N GLU A 25 -1.13 0.89 -17.22
CA GLU A 25 -1.35 0.99 -15.76
C GLU A 25 -2.52 0.13 -15.30
N GLU A 26 -3.60 0.06 -16.08
CA GLU A 26 -4.78 -0.75 -15.76
C GLU A 26 -4.45 -2.25 -15.67
N PHE A 27 -3.62 -2.77 -16.56
CA PHE A 27 -3.20 -4.16 -16.48
C PHE A 27 -2.32 -4.42 -15.26
N ARG A 28 -1.41 -3.49 -14.91
CA ARG A 28 -0.64 -3.56 -13.67
C ARG A 28 -1.54 -3.57 -12.44
N ALA A 29 -2.64 -2.80 -12.44
CA ALA A 29 -3.64 -2.80 -11.38
C ALA A 29 -4.26 -4.19 -11.16
N ASN A 30 -4.55 -4.92 -12.23
CA ASN A 30 -5.08 -6.28 -12.15
C ASN A 30 -4.09 -7.25 -11.51
N ILE A 31 -2.80 -7.13 -11.82
CA ILE A 31 -1.76 -7.93 -11.16
C ILE A 31 -1.70 -7.62 -9.67
N LEU A 32 -1.74 -6.34 -9.29
CA LEU A 32 -1.75 -5.93 -7.89
C LEU A 32 -2.99 -6.42 -7.14
N TRP A 33 -4.14 -6.49 -7.81
CA TRP A 33 -5.36 -7.06 -7.21
C TRP A 33 -5.19 -8.54 -6.85
N HIS A 34 -4.55 -9.34 -7.71
CA HIS A 34 -4.24 -10.72 -7.41
C HIS A 34 -3.23 -10.82 -6.26
N LEU A 35 -2.17 -10.02 -6.30
CA LEU A 35 -1.15 -9.99 -5.25
C LEU A 35 -1.75 -9.62 -3.89
N GLU A 36 -2.64 -8.61 -3.83
CA GLU A 36 -3.35 -8.20 -2.62
C GLU A 36 -4.17 -9.34 -2.01
N ARG A 37 -4.88 -10.11 -2.85
CA ARG A 37 -5.66 -11.26 -2.36
C ARG A 37 -4.78 -12.35 -1.75
N TRP A 38 -3.62 -12.60 -2.34
CA TRP A 38 -2.69 -13.62 -1.83
C TRP A 38 -1.88 -13.13 -0.63
N SER A 39 -1.59 -11.84 -0.55
CA SER A 39 -0.81 -11.27 0.56
C SER A 39 -1.52 -11.29 1.92
N SER A 40 -2.80 -11.61 1.95
CA SER A 40 -3.58 -11.76 3.19
C SER A 40 -3.47 -13.13 3.84
N ASP A 41 -2.69 -14.05 3.27
CA ASP A 41 -2.48 -15.38 3.85
C ASP A 41 -1.54 -15.29 5.05
N THR A 42 -1.89 -16.02 6.12
CA THR A 42 -1.21 -15.93 7.42
C THR A 42 0.19 -16.55 7.44
N ASP A 43 0.53 -17.29 6.40
CA ASP A 43 1.83 -17.92 6.27
C ASP A 43 2.86 -16.91 5.73
N ASN A 44 3.90 -16.63 6.48
CA ASN A 44 5.02 -15.72 6.15
C ASN A 44 5.64 -15.87 4.75
N ILE A 45 5.27 -16.90 4.02
CA ILE A 45 5.69 -17.19 2.64
C ILE A 45 5.25 -16.07 1.69
N TRP A 46 3.98 -15.66 1.74
CA TRP A 46 3.44 -14.63 0.85
C TRP A 46 3.98 -13.24 1.15
N THR A 47 4.27 -12.94 2.42
CA THR A 47 4.94 -11.70 2.79
C THR A 47 6.31 -11.58 2.14
N LYS A 48 7.12 -12.64 2.18
CA LYS A 48 8.43 -12.68 1.52
C LYS A 48 8.29 -12.52 0.01
N GLN A 49 7.39 -13.25 -0.61
CA GLN A 49 7.12 -13.16 -2.06
C GLN A 49 6.61 -11.79 -2.49
N THR A 50 5.81 -11.13 -1.66
CA THR A 50 5.36 -9.76 -1.91
C THR A 50 6.51 -8.77 -1.90
N LEU A 51 7.42 -8.88 -0.94
CA LEU A 51 8.64 -8.06 -0.90
C LEU A 51 9.51 -8.29 -2.13
N GLU A 52 9.83 -9.55 -2.43
CA GLU A 52 10.61 -9.93 -3.60
C GLU A 52 9.98 -9.41 -4.91
N PHE A 53 8.65 -9.49 -5.02
CA PHE A 53 7.93 -8.95 -6.19
C PHE A 53 8.17 -7.45 -6.37
N PHE A 54 8.08 -6.66 -5.32
CA PHE A 54 8.32 -5.21 -5.43
C PHE A 54 9.79 -4.86 -5.58
N GLU A 55 10.70 -5.65 -5.03
CA GLU A 55 12.13 -5.40 -5.14
C GLU A 55 12.71 -5.81 -6.49
N GLU A 56 12.28 -6.94 -7.02
CA GLU A 56 12.89 -7.57 -8.19
C GLU A 56 12.06 -7.47 -9.46
N VAL A 57 10.73 -7.51 -9.34
CA VAL A 57 9.83 -7.62 -10.50
C VAL A 57 9.18 -6.29 -10.87
N TRP A 58 8.67 -5.56 -9.88
CA TRP A 58 7.98 -4.30 -10.16
C TRP A 58 8.90 -3.26 -10.78
N PRO A 59 8.49 -2.60 -11.89
CA PRO A 59 9.31 -1.59 -12.55
C PRO A 59 9.42 -0.32 -11.70
N LYS A 60 10.53 -0.12 -11.02
CA LYS A 60 10.76 0.96 -10.03
C LYS A 60 10.56 2.38 -10.57
N HIS A 61 10.71 2.58 -11.89
CA HIS A 61 10.48 3.86 -12.55
C HIS A 61 9.03 4.06 -13.01
N LYS A 62 8.17 3.08 -12.84
CA LYS A 62 6.74 3.18 -13.13
C LYS A 62 6.00 3.61 -11.87
N THR A 63 5.86 4.89 -11.72
CA THR A 63 5.02 5.47 -10.68
C THR A 63 3.55 5.37 -11.04
N VAL A 64 2.70 5.38 -10.02
CA VAL A 64 1.25 5.34 -10.15
C VAL A 64 0.64 6.64 -9.63
N ARG A 65 -0.37 7.13 -10.32
CA ARG A 65 -1.13 8.33 -9.99
C ARG A 65 -2.60 8.04 -9.75
N THR A 66 -3.10 6.97 -10.36
CA THR A 66 -4.49 6.55 -10.27
C THR A 66 -4.84 6.19 -8.85
N ALA A 67 -5.85 6.84 -8.28
CA ALA A 67 -6.30 6.63 -6.91
C ALA A 67 -6.60 5.15 -6.60
N LYS A 68 -7.24 4.44 -7.54
CA LYS A 68 -7.56 3.02 -7.42
C LYS A 68 -6.33 2.13 -7.27
N ILE A 69 -5.25 2.42 -7.99
CA ILE A 69 -4.01 1.62 -7.89
C ILE A 69 -3.26 1.97 -6.62
N SER A 70 -3.19 3.24 -6.26
CA SER A 70 -2.61 3.69 -4.99
C SER A 70 -3.32 3.06 -3.79
N ALA A 71 -4.66 2.92 -3.85
CA ALA A 71 -5.44 2.21 -2.84
C ALA A 71 -5.05 0.73 -2.74
N ARG A 72 -4.84 0.03 -3.86
CA ARG A 72 -4.37 -1.37 -3.85
C ARG A 72 -2.99 -1.52 -3.24
N LEU A 73 -2.07 -0.64 -3.58
CA LEU A 73 -0.74 -0.60 -2.97
C LEU A 73 -0.82 -0.38 -1.45
N CYS A 74 -1.70 0.53 -1.02
CA CYS A 74 -1.95 0.77 0.40
C CYS A 74 -2.46 -0.49 1.11
N GLU A 75 -3.48 -1.16 0.57
CA GLU A 75 -4.01 -2.40 1.13
C GLU A 75 -2.96 -3.49 1.24
N ILE A 76 -2.12 -3.66 0.21
CA ILE A 76 -1.01 -4.61 0.25
C ILE A 76 -0.08 -4.29 1.42
N ALA A 77 0.29 -3.01 1.60
CA ALA A 77 1.17 -2.61 2.70
C ALA A 77 0.55 -2.90 4.07
N LEU A 78 -0.70 -2.50 4.29
CA LEU A 78 -1.39 -2.65 5.57
C LEU A 78 -1.59 -4.12 5.97
N LYS A 79 -1.78 -5.02 5.01
CA LYS A 79 -1.92 -6.46 5.25
C LYS A 79 -0.63 -7.15 5.67
N GLN A 80 0.54 -6.54 5.45
CA GLN A 80 1.83 -7.15 5.80
C GLN A 80 2.15 -7.13 7.30
N LYS A 81 1.33 -6.52 8.14
CA LYS A 81 1.47 -6.51 9.61
C LYS A 81 2.91 -6.18 10.06
N GLU A 82 3.67 -7.19 10.51
CA GLU A 82 5.03 -7.00 11.01
C GLU A 82 6.01 -6.47 9.95
N LYS A 83 5.79 -6.79 8.67
CA LYS A 83 6.61 -6.31 7.55
C LYS A 83 6.11 -5.00 6.94
N PHE A 84 5.10 -4.40 7.54
CA PHE A 84 4.53 -3.14 7.11
C PHE A 84 5.57 -2.03 6.88
N PRO A 85 6.55 -1.77 7.79
CA PRO A 85 7.52 -0.70 7.58
C PRO A 85 8.44 -0.93 6.37
N GLU A 86 8.77 -2.20 6.08
CA GLU A 86 9.64 -2.54 4.95
C GLU A 86 8.91 -2.32 3.61
N ILE A 87 7.71 -2.89 3.48
CA ILE A 87 6.92 -2.76 2.26
C ILE A 87 6.43 -1.32 2.04
N CYS A 88 6.09 -0.61 3.11
CA CYS A 88 5.67 0.78 3.06
C CYS A 88 6.75 1.67 2.40
N LYS A 89 8.01 1.54 2.80
CA LYS A 89 9.14 2.29 2.22
C LYS A 89 9.33 2.05 0.72
N ILE A 90 8.97 0.88 0.25
CA ILE A 90 9.01 0.57 -1.19
C ILE A 90 7.82 1.21 -1.88
N ILE A 91 6.61 0.99 -1.36
CA ILE A 91 5.36 1.41 -1.98
C ILE A 91 5.24 2.93 -2.09
N ILE A 92 5.60 3.69 -1.06
CA ILE A 92 5.52 5.16 -1.11
C ILE A 92 6.37 5.78 -2.23
N LYS A 93 7.45 5.12 -2.64
CA LYS A 93 8.30 5.57 -3.75
C LYS A 93 7.67 5.34 -5.12
N LEU A 94 6.69 4.44 -5.20
CA LEU A 94 5.98 4.12 -6.43
C LEU A 94 4.77 5.05 -6.66
N ILE A 95 4.31 5.72 -5.60
CA ILE A 95 3.15 6.61 -5.65
C ILE A 95 3.63 8.04 -5.87
N THR A 96 3.06 8.69 -6.90
CA THR A 96 3.18 10.14 -7.09
C THR A 96 1.90 10.81 -6.61
N LYS A 97 1.74 12.11 -6.86
CA LYS A 97 0.50 12.83 -6.51
C LYS A 97 -0.73 12.06 -7.01
N VAL A 98 -1.56 11.59 -6.07
CA VAL A 98 -2.77 10.82 -6.37
C VAL A 98 -3.86 11.71 -6.93
N GLU A 99 -4.59 11.22 -7.91
CA GLU A 99 -5.75 11.90 -8.49
C GLU A 99 -6.86 12.11 -7.45
N ASP A 100 -7.61 13.21 -7.58
CA ASP A 100 -8.74 13.54 -6.71
C ASP A 100 -9.95 12.65 -7.03
N GLU A 101 -9.87 11.39 -6.62
CA GLU A 101 -10.93 10.39 -6.76
C GLU A 101 -11.16 9.68 -5.43
N PHE A 102 -12.42 9.49 -5.06
CA PHE A 102 -12.75 8.70 -3.88
C PHE A 102 -12.45 7.22 -4.12
N VAL A 103 -11.74 6.61 -3.18
CA VAL A 103 -11.53 5.16 -3.13
C VAL A 103 -11.80 4.63 -1.74
N HIS A 104 -12.37 3.45 -1.68
CA HIS A 104 -12.55 2.72 -0.43
C HIS A 104 -11.32 1.86 -0.14
N ILE A 105 -10.75 2.01 1.06
CA ILE A 105 -9.61 1.23 1.54
C ILE A 105 -10.01 0.55 2.86
N PRO A 106 -10.56 -0.66 2.81
CA PRO A 106 -11.07 -1.35 4.00
C PRO A 106 -10.06 -1.48 5.13
N GLU A 107 -8.79 -1.69 4.82
CA GLU A 107 -7.74 -1.88 5.82
C GLU A 107 -7.48 -0.61 6.65
N ILE A 108 -7.65 0.59 6.09
CA ILE A 108 -7.59 1.84 6.87
C ILE A 108 -8.70 1.88 7.90
N ARG A 109 -9.94 1.52 7.52
CA ARG A 109 -11.07 1.47 8.44
C ARG A 109 -10.88 0.43 9.54
N LYS A 110 -10.34 -0.74 9.22
CA LYS A 110 -10.03 -1.79 10.20
C LYS A 110 -9.02 -1.32 11.23
N THR A 111 -7.95 -0.65 10.75
CA THR A 111 -6.94 -0.06 11.64
C THR A 111 -7.55 0.99 12.56
N ALA A 112 -8.35 1.92 12.01
CA ALA A 112 -9.02 2.97 12.78
C ALA A 112 -9.93 2.42 13.89
N LYS A 113 -10.47 1.22 13.72
CA LYS A 113 -11.34 0.55 14.70
C LYS A 113 -10.62 -0.46 15.58
N ASN A 114 -9.29 -0.62 15.44
CA ASN A 114 -8.52 -1.70 16.07
C ASN A 114 -9.13 -3.10 15.84
N GLU A 115 -9.81 -3.31 14.72
CA GLU A 115 -10.38 -4.61 14.36
C GLU A 115 -9.25 -5.64 14.20
N GLU A 116 -9.45 -6.85 14.68
CA GLU A 116 -8.49 -7.97 14.58
C GLU A 116 -7.09 -7.68 15.20
N GLY A 117 -7.00 -6.73 16.14
CA GLY A 117 -5.72 -6.34 16.77
C GLY A 117 -4.79 -5.58 15.80
N CYS A 118 -5.37 -4.93 14.79
CA CYS A 118 -4.64 -4.13 13.83
C CYS A 118 -4.26 -2.76 14.43
N ASP A 119 -3.14 -2.74 15.14
CA ASP A 119 -2.61 -1.56 15.86
C ASP A 119 -1.41 -0.90 15.13
N LEU A 120 -1.40 -0.98 13.79
CA LEU A 120 -0.30 -0.48 12.95
C LEU A 120 -0.02 1.02 13.16
N ALA A 121 -1.05 1.82 13.39
CA ALA A 121 -0.90 3.25 13.65
C ALA A 121 -0.11 3.51 14.95
N LYS A 122 -0.30 2.69 15.97
CA LYS A 122 0.44 2.76 17.24
C LYS A 122 1.84 2.19 17.14
N LYS A 123 2.00 1.05 16.46
CA LYS A 123 3.29 0.36 16.35
C LYS A 123 4.25 1.04 15.38
N HIS A 124 3.72 1.60 14.30
CA HIS A 124 4.49 2.18 13.20
C HIS A 124 3.94 3.54 12.77
N PRO A 125 3.78 4.50 13.70
CA PRO A 125 3.08 5.76 13.44
C PRO A 125 3.72 6.57 12.32
N LYS A 126 5.05 6.60 12.24
CA LYS A 126 5.78 7.33 11.21
C LYS A 126 5.60 6.72 9.82
N ASP A 127 5.77 5.41 9.70
CA ASP A 127 5.61 4.73 8.40
C ASP A 127 4.16 4.82 7.92
N TYR A 128 3.19 4.77 8.84
CA TYR A 128 1.78 4.92 8.50
C TYR A 128 1.44 6.36 8.08
N LEU A 129 1.98 7.36 8.76
CA LEU A 129 1.86 8.76 8.34
C LEU A 129 2.43 8.97 6.93
N ASP A 130 3.61 8.41 6.66
CA ASP A 130 4.26 8.50 5.35
C ASP A 130 3.39 7.84 4.25
N LEU A 131 2.74 6.72 4.55
CA LEU A 131 1.82 6.05 3.63
C LEU A 131 0.58 6.90 3.39
N LEU A 132 -0.09 7.39 4.44
CA LEU A 132 -1.26 8.26 4.30
C LEU A 132 -0.94 9.50 3.49
N TYR A 133 0.18 10.15 3.76
CA TYR A 133 0.61 11.33 3.02
C TYR A 133 0.79 11.04 1.52
N ALA A 134 1.27 9.85 1.18
CA ALA A 134 1.47 9.45 -0.22
C ALA A 134 0.17 9.12 -0.96
N ILE A 135 -0.84 8.59 -0.26
CA ILE A 135 -2.07 8.09 -0.90
C ILE A 135 -3.28 9.02 -0.80
N LEU A 136 -3.30 9.92 0.21
CA LEU A 136 -4.46 10.77 0.41
C LEU A 136 -4.53 11.87 -0.65
N PRO A 137 -5.67 12.03 -1.33
CA PRO A 137 -5.92 13.15 -2.24
C PRO A 137 -5.82 14.50 -1.53
N GLU A 138 -5.74 15.57 -2.31
CA GLU A 138 -5.72 16.93 -1.74
C GLU A 138 -7.01 17.28 -1.03
N LYS A 139 -8.14 16.77 -1.52
CA LYS A 139 -9.49 17.06 -1.00
C LYS A 139 -9.87 16.08 0.11
N PRO A 140 -10.02 16.55 1.37
CA PRO A 140 -10.36 15.67 2.50
C PRO A 140 -11.74 15.01 2.39
N GLU A 141 -12.68 15.60 1.65
CA GLU A 141 -14.05 15.08 1.48
C GLU A 141 -14.06 13.71 0.79
N ILE A 142 -13.02 13.42 0.04
CA ILE A 142 -12.87 12.15 -0.68
C ILE A 142 -11.83 11.19 -0.05
N TRP A 143 -11.39 11.48 1.17
CA TRP A 143 -10.49 10.59 1.87
C TRP A 143 -11.17 9.26 2.23
N PRO A 144 -10.42 8.15 2.25
CA PRO A 144 -10.95 6.87 2.68
C PRO A 144 -11.51 6.93 4.10
N TYR A 145 -12.61 6.22 4.33
CA TYR A 145 -13.19 6.13 5.67
C TYR A 145 -12.16 5.61 6.68
N GLY A 146 -12.08 6.29 7.81
CA GLY A 146 -11.15 5.96 8.90
C GLY A 146 -9.79 6.69 8.79
N ALA A 147 -9.47 7.38 7.69
CA ALA A 147 -8.20 8.07 7.55
C ALA A 147 -7.99 9.15 8.64
N ILE A 148 -9.04 9.91 8.96
CA ILE A 148 -9.00 10.94 10.02
C ILE A 148 -8.78 10.29 11.40
N ASP A 149 -9.44 9.16 11.66
CA ASP A 149 -9.30 8.46 12.94
C ASP A 149 -7.89 7.89 13.11
N VAL A 150 -7.32 7.35 12.03
CA VAL A 150 -5.92 6.90 12.03
C VAL A 150 -4.95 8.06 12.27
N LEU A 151 -5.17 9.23 11.67
CA LEU A 151 -4.35 10.40 11.94
C LEU A 151 -4.40 10.83 13.42
N LYS A 152 -5.58 10.82 14.05
CA LYS A 152 -5.72 11.09 15.48
C LYS A 152 -4.96 10.07 16.32
N GLU A 153 -5.06 8.78 15.98
CA GLU A 153 -4.33 7.72 16.68
C GLU A 153 -2.81 7.87 16.56
N ILE A 154 -2.31 8.29 15.38
CA ILE A 154 -0.89 8.62 15.17
C ILE A 154 -0.46 9.79 16.07
N GLU A 155 -1.26 10.86 16.16
CA GLU A 155 -1.00 12.01 17.04
C GLU A 155 -0.92 11.59 18.52
N GLU A 156 -1.86 10.78 18.97
CA GLU A 156 -1.95 10.33 20.36
C GLU A 156 -0.80 9.37 20.73
N SER A 157 -0.45 8.48 19.80
CA SER A 157 0.60 7.48 20.04
C SER A 157 2.03 8.00 19.87
N SER A 158 2.22 9.09 19.15
CA SER A 158 3.54 9.63 18.83
C SER A 158 3.57 11.16 18.81
N PRO A 159 3.60 11.82 20.00
CA PRO A 159 3.62 13.28 20.12
C PRO A 159 4.76 13.97 19.36
N ASP A 160 5.88 13.26 19.15
CA ASP A 160 7.01 13.79 18.38
C ASP A 160 6.64 14.07 16.92
N LEU A 161 5.64 13.37 16.37
CA LEU A 161 5.17 13.58 15.01
C LEU A 161 4.30 14.84 14.86
N LEU A 162 3.85 15.47 15.93
CA LEU A 162 3.08 16.71 15.87
C LEU A 162 3.81 17.85 15.14
N LYS A 163 5.15 17.80 15.11
CA LYS A 163 6.00 18.75 14.37
C LYS A 163 6.39 18.24 12.96
N ASN A 164 5.90 17.08 12.55
CA ASN A 164 6.20 16.52 11.24
C ASN A 164 5.47 17.33 10.15
N PRO A 165 6.20 17.84 9.13
CA PRO A 165 5.58 18.64 8.06
C PRO A 165 4.41 17.95 7.35
N LYS A 166 4.48 16.63 7.15
CA LYS A 166 3.41 15.85 6.51
C LYS A 166 2.14 15.82 7.34
N LEU A 167 2.26 15.64 8.65
CA LEU A 167 1.11 15.67 9.55
C LEU A 167 0.48 17.06 9.61
N ILE A 168 1.31 18.10 9.69
CA ILE A 168 0.85 19.50 9.67
C ILE A 168 0.10 19.79 8.38
N GLU A 169 0.63 19.37 7.23
CA GLU A 169 -0.01 19.57 5.94
C GLU A 169 -1.34 18.82 5.83
N LEU A 170 -1.41 17.54 6.22
CA LEU A 170 -2.66 16.79 6.21
C LEU A 170 -3.72 17.42 7.13
N LYS A 171 -3.31 17.93 8.29
CA LYS A 171 -4.21 18.66 9.20
C LYS A 171 -4.66 20.01 8.62
N SER A 172 -3.78 20.71 7.92
CA SER A 172 -4.16 21.95 7.23
C SER A 172 -5.26 21.70 6.21
N ARG A 173 -5.13 20.64 5.41
CA ARG A 173 -6.19 20.25 4.45
C ARG A 173 -7.54 20.01 5.13
N LEU A 174 -7.56 19.45 6.36
CA LEU A 174 -8.80 19.23 7.13
C LEU A 174 -9.42 20.53 7.66
N ASN A 175 -8.61 21.55 7.92
CA ASN A 175 -9.10 22.83 8.43
C ASN A 175 -9.67 23.74 7.34
N ASP A 176 -9.42 23.42 6.07
CA ASP A 176 -9.94 24.14 4.90
C ASP A 176 -11.35 23.64 4.49
N LEU A 177 -11.94 22.70 5.26
CA LEU A 177 -13.32 22.23 5.14
C LEU A 177 -14.28 23.16 5.87
#